data_fd67d1bb4cf5a65d9fef2007531a9e51
#
_entry.id   fd67d1bb4cf5a65d9fef2007531a9e51
#
_cell.length_a   1.000
_cell.length_b   1.000
_cell.length_c   1.000
_cell.angle_alpha   90.00
_cell.angle_beta   90.00
_cell.angle_gamma   90.00
#
_symmetry.space_group_name_H-M   'P 1'
#
loop_
_entity.id
_entity.type
_entity.pdbx_description
1 polymer ?
#
loop_
_entity_poly.entity_id
_entity_poly.type
_entity_poly.pdbx_seq_one_letter_code
_entity_poly.pdbx_strand_id
1 'polypeptide(L)'
;WDDVIATNLTAAYSITKAVMRPMLKSKWGRIINISSVVAVSGNPGQTNYCAAKAGLLGFTKSLAQELGSSTRNITVNAVAPGFIETDMTDELTDIQREHIFAKIPMARMGSAHEVASAVSFLASEESSYITGQTLHVNGGLLMV
;
A
#
# COMPACT_ATOMS: atom_id res chain seq x y z
N TRP A 1 -15.01 0.41 14.47
CA TRP A 1 -14.98 -0.39 13.24
C TRP A 1 -15.25 0.48 12.03
N ASP A 2 -16.41 1.10 11.95
CA ASP A 2 -16.91 1.81 10.76
C ASP A 2 -16.02 2.98 10.34
N ASP A 3 -15.52 3.78 11.26
CA ASP A 3 -14.60 4.89 10.96
C ASP A 3 -13.29 4.42 10.31
N VAL A 4 -12.76 3.29 10.77
CA VAL A 4 -11.53 2.72 10.21
C VAL A 4 -11.76 2.19 8.79
N ILE A 5 -12.88 1.50 8.55
CA ILE A 5 -13.27 1.04 7.22
C ILE A 5 -13.56 2.24 6.30
N ALA A 6 -14.30 3.23 6.78
CA ALA A 6 -14.61 4.44 6.01
C ALA A 6 -13.32 5.16 5.56
N THR A 7 -12.39 5.38 6.49
CA THR A 7 -11.15 6.11 6.21
C THR A 7 -10.16 5.31 5.37
N ASN A 8 -9.97 4.02 5.65
CA ASN A 8 -8.88 3.25 5.06
C ASN A 8 -9.28 2.44 3.81
N LEU A 9 -10.59 2.24 3.56
CA LEU A 9 -11.07 1.47 2.41
C LEU A 9 -12.09 2.26 1.58
N THR A 10 -13.18 2.73 2.19
CA THR A 10 -14.25 3.42 1.45
C THR A 10 -13.76 4.72 0.81
N ALA A 11 -12.89 5.48 1.50
CA ALA A 11 -12.31 6.70 0.96
C ALA A 11 -11.47 6.41 -0.31
N ALA A 12 -10.69 5.34 -0.33
CA ALA A 12 -9.92 4.94 -1.50
C ALA A 12 -10.82 4.63 -2.71
N TYR A 13 -11.93 3.90 -2.48
CA TYR A 13 -12.95 3.68 -3.51
C TYR A 13 -13.53 4.99 -4.03
N SER A 14 -13.91 5.90 -3.13
CA SER A 14 -14.55 7.18 -3.49
C SER A 14 -13.64 8.07 -4.32
N ILE A 15 -12.36 8.19 -3.93
CA ILE A 15 -11.34 8.94 -4.67
C ILE A 15 -11.11 8.31 -6.05
N THR A 16 -10.92 6.98 -6.06
CA THR A 16 -10.71 6.25 -7.31
C THR A 16 -11.86 6.45 -8.30
N LYS A 17 -13.10 6.33 -7.82
CA LYS A 17 -14.31 6.57 -8.63
C LYS A 17 -14.32 8.00 -9.25
N ALA A 18 -13.88 8.99 -8.49
CA ALA A 18 -13.85 10.38 -8.96
C ALA A 18 -12.80 10.59 -10.07
N VAL A 19 -11.62 9.95 -9.96
CA VAL A 19 -10.52 10.13 -10.93
C VAL A 19 -10.57 9.16 -12.13
N MET A 20 -11.36 8.10 -12.03
CA MET A 20 -11.40 7.05 -13.06
C MET A 20 -11.85 7.59 -14.44
N ARG A 21 -12.89 8.43 -14.47
CA ARG A 21 -13.42 8.96 -15.75
C ARG A 21 -12.40 9.84 -16.51
N PRO A 22 -11.69 10.79 -15.89
CA PRO A 22 -10.57 11.49 -16.49
C PRO A 22 -9.47 10.56 -17.00
N MET A 23 -9.05 9.56 -16.21
CA MET A 23 -8.01 8.60 -16.60
C MET A 23 -8.42 7.77 -17.82
N LEU A 24 -9.66 7.29 -17.87
CA LEU A 24 -10.20 6.58 -19.04
C LEU A 24 -10.21 7.46 -20.29
N LYS A 25 -10.54 8.75 -20.16
CA LYS A 25 -10.55 9.70 -21.26
C LYS A 25 -9.15 10.00 -21.77
N SER A 26 -8.18 10.19 -20.88
CA SER A 26 -6.78 10.42 -21.24
C SER A 26 -6.05 9.15 -21.69
N LYS A 27 -6.63 7.98 -21.45
CA LYS A 27 -6.02 6.65 -21.66
C LYS A 27 -4.73 6.46 -20.89
N TRP A 28 -4.52 7.21 -19.82
CA TRP A 28 -3.35 7.15 -18.95
C TRP A 28 -3.75 7.35 -17.50
N GLY A 29 -3.11 6.60 -16.60
CA GLY A 29 -3.33 6.77 -15.16
C GLY A 29 -2.47 5.83 -14.32
N ARG A 30 -2.24 6.24 -13.08
CA ARG A 30 -1.54 5.47 -12.06
C ARG A 30 -2.34 5.55 -10.77
N ILE A 31 -2.78 4.41 -10.26
CA ILE A 31 -3.47 4.30 -8.98
C ILE A 31 -2.58 3.46 -8.08
N ILE A 32 -2.16 4.04 -6.96
CA ILE A 32 -1.26 3.38 -6.01
C ILE A 32 -1.89 3.44 -4.63
N ASN A 33 -2.37 2.32 -4.16
CA ASN A 33 -3.01 2.19 -2.86
C ASN A 33 -1.96 1.91 -1.78
N ILE A 34 -1.96 2.69 -0.70
CA ILE A 34 -1.08 2.44 0.44
C ILE A 34 -1.77 1.47 1.40
N SER A 35 -1.34 0.21 1.33
CA SER A 35 -1.78 -0.85 2.23
C SER A 35 -0.86 -0.93 3.46
N SER A 36 -0.59 -2.10 3.96
CA SER A 36 0.30 -2.38 5.08
C SER A 36 0.71 -3.84 5.09
N VAL A 37 1.84 -4.17 5.68
CA VAL A 37 2.26 -5.54 5.95
C VAL A 37 1.20 -6.33 6.73
N VAL A 38 0.47 -5.67 7.65
CA VAL A 38 -0.58 -6.30 8.45
C VAL A 38 -1.83 -6.68 7.65
N ALA A 39 -1.96 -6.21 6.42
CA ALA A 39 -3.01 -6.66 5.48
C ALA A 39 -2.87 -8.15 5.14
N VAL A 40 -1.66 -8.69 5.26
CA VAL A 40 -1.32 -10.08 4.95
C VAL A 40 -1.03 -10.88 6.21
N SER A 41 -0.22 -10.33 7.14
CA SER A 41 0.18 -11.03 8.37
C SER A 41 -0.91 -11.03 9.46
N GLY A 42 -1.83 -10.06 9.41
CA GLY A 42 -2.66 -9.74 10.57
C GLY A 42 -1.86 -9.06 11.69
N ASN A 43 -2.56 -8.48 12.65
CA ASN A 43 -1.96 -7.97 13.90
C ASN A 43 -3.01 -7.98 15.01
N PRO A 44 -2.74 -8.56 16.20
CA PRO A 44 -3.64 -8.51 17.34
C PRO A 44 -4.05 -7.08 17.70
N GLY A 45 -5.33 -6.87 17.98
CA GLY A 45 -5.90 -5.55 18.31
C GLY A 45 -6.18 -4.62 17.12
N GLN A 46 -5.88 -5.04 15.88
CA GLN A 46 -6.07 -4.25 14.66
C GLN A 46 -6.98 -4.92 13.63
N THR A 47 -7.97 -5.68 14.04
CA THR A 47 -8.86 -6.43 13.14
C THR A 47 -9.52 -5.56 12.07
N ASN A 48 -10.02 -4.37 12.45
CA ASN A 48 -10.62 -3.41 11.54
C ASN A 48 -9.60 -2.82 10.54
N TYR A 49 -8.43 -2.46 11.01
CA TYR A 49 -7.35 -1.92 10.17
C TYR A 49 -6.81 -2.99 9.21
N CYS A 50 -6.56 -4.20 9.71
CA CYS A 50 -6.14 -5.33 8.88
C CYS A 50 -7.19 -5.64 7.81
N ALA A 51 -8.48 -5.68 8.18
CA ALA A 51 -9.56 -5.90 7.23
C ALA A 51 -9.61 -4.82 6.15
N ALA A 52 -9.51 -3.54 6.53
CA ALA A 52 -9.49 -2.43 5.58
C ALA A 52 -8.28 -2.51 4.62
N LYS A 53 -7.08 -2.74 5.16
CA LYS A 53 -5.86 -2.81 4.36
C LYS A 53 -5.78 -4.06 3.48
N ALA A 54 -6.33 -5.20 3.93
CA ALA A 54 -6.52 -6.39 3.10
C ALA A 54 -7.58 -6.14 1.99
N GLY A 55 -8.65 -5.45 2.32
CA GLY A 55 -9.66 -5.01 1.35
C GLY A 55 -9.06 -4.17 0.22
N LEU A 56 -8.09 -3.29 0.51
CA LEU A 56 -7.37 -2.52 -0.51
C LEU A 56 -6.60 -3.42 -1.48
N LEU A 57 -6.05 -4.55 -1.03
CA LEU A 57 -5.35 -5.48 -1.91
C LEU A 57 -6.31 -6.17 -2.89
N GLY A 58 -7.47 -6.60 -2.40
CA GLY A 58 -8.55 -7.13 -3.23
C GLY A 58 -9.08 -6.08 -4.22
N PHE A 59 -9.34 -4.87 -3.75
CA PHE A 59 -9.74 -3.73 -4.55
C PHE A 59 -8.74 -3.41 -5.66
N THR A 60 -7.44 -3.37 -5.33
CA THR A 60 -6.34 -3.15 -6.28
C THR A 60 -6.36 -4.18 -7.41
N LYS A 61 -6.47 -5.47 -7.08
CA LYS A 61 -6.45 -6.55 -8.06
C LYS A 61 -7.67 -6.52 -8.99
N SER A 62 -8.86 -6.32 -8.44
CA SER A 62 -10.09 -6.24 -9.21
C SER A 62 -10.07 -5.05 -10.18
N LEU A 63 -9.69 -3.88 -9.66
CA LEU A 63 -9.63 -2.66 -10.46
C LEU A 63 -8.54 -2.72 -11.55
N ALA A 64 -7.42 -3.39 -11.27
CA ALA A 64 -6.37 -3.64 -12.27
C ALA A 64 -6.90 -4.45 -13.46
N GLN A 65 -7.75 -5.45 -13.21
CA GLN A 65 -8.39 -6.26 -14.26
C GLN A 65 -9.40 -5.43 -15.07
N GLU A 66 -10.20 -4.59 -14.40
CA GLU A 66 -11.20 -3.75 -15.06
C GLU A 66 -10.57 -2.67 -15.96
N LEU A 67 -9.45 -2.09 -15.54
CA LEU A 67 -8.79 -0.99 -16.24
C LEU A 67 -7.72 -1.47 -17.24
N GLY A 68 -7.25 -2.71 -17.11
CA GLY A 68 -6.25 -3.31 -18.01
C GLY A 68 -6.76 -3.33 -19.47
N SER A 69 -5.91 -2.87 -20.41
CA SER A 69 -6.25 -2.84 -21.84
C SER A 69 -5.00 -2.56 -22.68
N SER A 70 -4.92 -3.13 -23.86
CA SER A 70 -3.87 -2.82 -24.84
C SER A 70 -3.93 -1.39 -25.40
N THR A 71 -5.05 -0.69 -25.21
CA THR A 71 -5.27 0.66 -25.73
C THR A 71 -5.18 1.75 -24.67
N ARG A 72 -4.88 1.38 -23.42
CA ARG A 72 -4.78 2.29 -22.28
C ARG A 72 -3.55 1.97 -21.45
N ASN A 73 -2.84 3.00 -21.04
CA ASN A 73 -1.72 2.90 -20.11
C ASN A 73 -2.19 3.29 -18.69
N ILE A 74 -3.07 2.46 -18.11
CA ILE A 74 -3.58 2.66 -16.74
C ILE A 74 -3.16 1.46 -15.91
N THR A 75 -2.44 1.69 -14.82
CA THR A 75 -2.03 0.66 -13.87
C THR A 75 -2.59 0.92 -12.48
N VAL A 76 -2.86 -0.15 -11.75
CA VAL A 76 -3.38 -0.11 -10.38
C VAL A 76 -2.54 -1.05 -9.54
N ASN A 77 -1.80 -0.51 -8.58
CA ASN A 77 -0.92 -1.28 -7.71
C ASN A 77 -1.11 -0.89 -6.24
N ALA A 78 -0.53 -1.66 -5.34
CA ALA A 78 -0.47 -1.36 -3.93
C ALA A 78 0.99 -1.31 -3.46
N VAL A 79 1.26 -0.48 -2.46
CA VAL A 79 2.49 -0.53 -1.66
C VAL A 79 2.10 -0.99 -0.26
N ALA A 80 2.82 -1.96 0.29
CA ALA A 80 2.61 -2.48 1.64
C ALA A 80 3.85 -2.21 2.50
N PRO A 81 3.89 -1.06 3.21
CA PRO A 81 4.96 -0.73 4.12
C PRO A 81 4.95 -1.66 5.34
N GLY A 82 6.15 -1.92 5.90
CA GLY A 82 6.35 -2.49 7.21
C GLY A 82 6.36 -1.43 8.31
N PHE A 83 7.28 -1.56 9.27
CA PHE A 83 7.53 -0.52 10.26
C PHE A 83 8.34 0.62 9.65
N ILE A 84 7.76 1.81 9.65
CA ILE A 84 8.33 3.03 9.07
C ILE A 84 8.51 4.07 10.17
N GLU A 85 9.66 4.73 10.19
CA GLU A 85 9.93 5.85 11.09
C GLU A 85 8.97 7.02 10.80
N THR A 86 8.24 7.42 11.82
CA THR A 86 7.29 8.53 11.81
C THR A 86 7.22 9.11 13.23
N ASP A 87 6.66 10.30 13.39
CA ASP A 87 6.46 10.93 14.70
C ASP A 87 5.80 9.96 15.72
N MET A 88 4.93 9.06 15.26
CA MET A 88 4.31 8.03 16.12
C MET A 88 5.30 6.97 16.61
N THR A 89 6.35 6.69 15.87
CA THR A 89 7.38 5.71 16.26
C THR A 89 8.47 6.33 17.12
N ASP A 90 8.54 7.65 17.20
CA ASP A 90 9.49 8.35 18.06
C ASP A 90 9.16 8.22 19.56
N GLU A 91 7.90 7.93 19.87
CA GLU A 91 7.43 7.66 21.24
C GLU A 91 7.76 6.24 21.73
N LEU A 92 8.29 5.35 20.87
CA LEU A 92 8.66 4.00 21.24
C LEU A 92 9.88 3.99 22.16
N THR A 93 9.82 3.19 23.22
CA THR A 93 10.96 2.93 24.10
C THR A 93 12.04 2.11 23.36
N ASP A 94 13.29 2.18 23.84
CA ASP A 94 14.40 1.41 23.28
C ASP A 94 14.11 -0.10 23.24
N ILE A 95 13.49 -0.62 24.31
CA ILE A 95 13.08 -2.04 24.41
C ILE A 95 12.06 -2.40 23.31
N GLN A 96 11.10 -1.52 23.05
CA GLN A 96 10.11 -1.72 21.98
C GLN A 96 10.76 -1.67 20.60
N ARG A 97 11.70 -0.75 20.38
CA ARG A 97 12.48 -0.66 19.15
C ARG A 97 13.31 -1.93 18.90
N GLU A 98 14.02 -2.42 19.91
CA GLU A 98 14.79 -3.67 19.83
C GLU A 98 13.90 -4.87 19.46
N HIS A 99 12.72 -4.99 20.08
CA HIS A 99 11.76 -6.05 19.74
C HIS A 99 11.25 -5.97 18.29
N ILE A 100 11.08 -4.76 17.76
CA ILE A 100 10.72 -4.56 16.36
C ILE A 100 11.89 -4.94 15.45
N PHE A 101 13.10 -4.45 15.74
CA PHE A 101 14.29 -4.72 14.94
C PHE A 101 14.64 -6.20 14.87
N ALA A 102 14.44 -6.93 15.98
CA ALA A 102 14.66 -8.38 16.02
C ALA A 102 13.77 -9.18 15.03
N LYS A 103 12.64 -8.60 14.61
CA LYS A 103 11.72 -9.22 13.63
C LYS A 103 12.02 -8.85 12.20
N ILE A 104 12.81 -7.81 11.96
CA ILE A 104 13.10 -7.27 10.64
C ILE A 104 14.49 -7.75 10.22
N PRO A 105 14.66 -8.53 9.15
CA PRO A 105 15.97 -8.98 8.66
C PRO A 105 16.98 -7.84 8.44
N MET A 106 16.52 -6.67 7.97
CA MET A 106 17.39 -5.49 7.82
C MET A 106 17.70 -4.77 9.15
N ALA A 107 17.17 -5.28 10.30
CA ALA A 107 17.42 -4.80 11.67
C ALA A 107 17.23 -3.28 11.86
N ARG A 108 16.33 -2.66 11.12
CA ARG A 108 15.93 -1.25 11.25
C ARG A 108 14.51 -1.03 10.74
N MET A 109 13.91 0.07 11.11
CA MET A 109 12.71 0.57 10.43
C MET A 109 13.09 1.14 9.06
N GLY A 110 12.11 1.18 8.17
CA GLY A 110 12.22 1.93 6.92
C GLY A 110 11.94 3.41 7.14
N SER A 111 12.42 4.25 6.24
CA SER A 111 12.07 5.67 6.21
C SER A 111 10.85 5.93 5.30
N ALA A 112 10.16 7.05 5.53
CA ALA A 112 9.08 7.51 4.65
C ALA A 112 9.59 7.71 3.21
N HIS A 113 10.85 8.11 3.03
CA HIS A 113 11.48 8.27 1.73
C HIS A 113 11.61 6.94 0.95
N GLU A 114 11.91 5.83 1.64
CA GLU A 114 11.99 4.51 1.00
C GLU A 114 10.62 4.06 0.46
N VAL A 115 9.55 4.35 1.21
CA VAL A 115 8.17 4.11 0.74
C VAL A 115 7.83 5.04 -0.43
N ALA A 116 8.19 6.32 -0.34
CA ALA A 116 7.96 7.30 -1.40
C ALA A 116 8.69 6.92 -2.71
N SER A 117 9.90 6.36 -2.61
CA SER A 117 10.65 5.87 -3.77
C SER A 117 9.91 4.73 -4.48
N ALA A 118 9.33 3.79 -3.74
CA ALA A 118 8.52 2.72 -4.30
C ALA A 118 7.24 3.27 -4.99
N VAL A 119 6.58 4.25 -4.37
CA VAL A 119 5.43 4.94 -4.96
C VAL A 119 5.84 5.68 -6.24
N SER A 120 6.95 6.40 -6.23
CA SER A 120 7.48 7.12 -7.39
C SER A 120 7.78 6.19 -8.57
N PHE A 121 8.40 5.03 -8.30
CA PHE A 121 8.62 4.01 -9.31
C PHE A 121 7.31 3.51 -9.92
N LEU A 122 6.33 3.14 -9.09
CA LEU A 122 5.02 2.68 -9.56
C LEU A 122 4.20 3.77 -10.27
N ALA A 123 4.51 5.05 -10.03
CA ALA A 123 3.88 6.19 -10.70
C ALA A 123 4.53 6.52 -12.06
N SER A 124 5.69 5.99 -12.34
CA SER A 124 6.50 6.29 -13.52
C SER A 124 6.12 5.42 -14.74
N GLU A 125 6.72 5.72 -15.89
CA GLU A 125 6.58 4.92 -17.12
C GLU A 125 7.34 3.59 -17.06
N GLU A 126 8.40 3.50 -16.24
CA GLU A 126 9.18 2.27 -16.06
C GLU A 126 8.33 1.11 -15.52
N SER A 127 7.25 1.43 -14.82
CA SER A 127 6.31 0.44 -14.27
C SER A 127 5.08 0.18 -15.17
N SER A 128 5.09 0.61 -16.42
CA SER A 128 3.92 0.55 -17.31
C SER A 128 3.35 -0.86 -17.56
N TYR A 129 4.14 -1.91 -17.33
CA TYR A 129 3.70 -3.31 -17.45
C TYR A 129 3.46 -3.98 -16.07
N ILE A 130 3.45 -3.18 -14.98
CA ILE A 130 3.20 -3.65 -13.62
C ILE A 130 1.80 -3.19 -13.21
N THR A 131 0.86 -4.14 -13.04
CA THR A 131 -0.49 -3.85 -12.56
C THR A 131 -1.04 -5.00 -11.72
N GLY A 132 -1.90 -4.70 -10.76
CA GLY A 132 -2.46 -5.66 -9.82
C GLY A 132 -1.48 -6.17 -8.75
N GLN A 133 -0.29 -5.59 -8.67
CA GLN A 133 0.78 -6.05 -7.78
C GLN A 133 0.75 -5.31 -6.43
N THR A 134 1.30 -6.00 -5.43
CA THR A 134 1.60 -5.40 -4.11
C THR A 134 3.10 -5.37 -3.93
N LEU A 135 3.68 -4.17 -3.89
CA LEU A 135 5.10 -3.99 -3.62
C LEU A 135 5.32 -3.85 -2.11
N HIS A 136 5.99 -4.82 -1.52
CA HIS A 136 6.33 -4.82 -0.10
C HIS A 136 7.58 -4.00 0.17
N VAL A 137 7.48 -3.02 1.10
CA VAL A 137 8.58 -2.15 1.54
C VAL A 137 8.72 -2.31 3.05
N ASN A 138 9.35 -3.39 3.50
CA ASN A 138 9.26 -3.83 4.89
C ASN A 138 10.57 -4.41 5.48
N GLY A 139 11.71 -4.24 4.81
CA GLY A 139 13.01 -4.73 5.31
C GLY A 139 13.10 -6.25 5.48
N GLY A 140 12.22 -7.01 4.81
CA GLY A 140 12.13 -8.47 4.93
C GLY A 140 11.24 -8.96 6.07
N LEU A 141 10.53 -8.07 6.76
CA LEU A 141 9.60 -8.43 7.84
C LEU A 141 8.55 -9.46 7.39
N LEU A 142 8.09 -9.36 6.16
CA LEU A 142 7.19 -10.29 5.52
C LEU A 142 7.63 -10.53 4.09
N MET A 143 7.84 -11.80 3.73
CA MET A 143 8.18 -12.26 2.38
C MET A 143 7.04 -13.12 1.85
N VAL A 144 6.41 -12.72 0.75
CA VAL A 144 5.26 -13.39 0.10
C VAL A 144 5.44 -13.39 -1.41
#